data_9678ec7d5a5cd92503405ec333583908
#
_entry.id   9678ec7d5a5cd92503405ec333583908
#
_cell.length_a   1.000
_cell.length_b   1.000
_cell.length_c   1.000
_cell.angle_alpha   90.00
_cell.angle_beta   90.00
_cell.angle_gamma   90.00
#
_symmetry.space_group_name_H-M   'P 1'
#
loop_
_entity.id
_entity.type
_entity.pdbx_description
1 polymer ?
#
loop_
_entity_poly.entity_id
_entity_poly.type
_entity_poly.pdbx_seq_one_letter_code
_entity_poly.pdbx_strand_id
1 'polypeptide(L)'
;MFTGIVTDIGRIRRRTRPAGGDTRFEIGTAYDTTGVAIGASIACSGVCLTVVETGPDWFAVQASDETLSCTTLGDWREGRRINLERALRAQDELGGHIVAGHVDTVGRVESREPASGSEVFGFA
;
A
#
# COMPACT_ATOMS: atom_id res chain seq x y z
N MET A 1 4.69 6.00 -9.57
CA MET A 1 3.82 7.20 -9.42
C MET A 1 2.36 6.78 -9.34
N PHE A 2 1.61 7.46 -8.52
CA PHE A 2 0.22 7.13 -8.19
C PHE A 2 -0.64 8.39 -8.24
N THR A 3 -1.95 8.22 -8.12
CA THR A 3 -2.90 9.35 -8.09
C THR A 3 -3.41 9.66 -6.70
N GLY A 4 -3.29 8.71 -5.77
CA GLY A 4 -3.90 8.76 -4.45
C GLY A 4 -5.32 8.19 -4.42
N ILE A 5 -5.80 7.65 -5.55
CA ILE A 5 -7.15 7.07 -5.63
C ILE A 5 -7.05 5.56 -5.40
N VAL A 6 -7.60 5.11 -4.29
CA VAL A 6 -7.65 3.69 -3.91
C VAL A 6 -8.61 2.95 -4.84
N THR A 7 -8.16 1.83 -5.42
CA THR A 7 -8.96 1.03 -6.35
C THR A 7 -9.29 -0.37 -5.84
N ASP A 8 -8.67 -0.81 -4.75
CA ASP A 8 -8.98 -2.08 -4.10
C ASP A 8 -8.67 -2.00 -2.61
N ILE A 9 -9.30 -2.86 -1.84
CA ILE A 9 -8.95 -3.09 -0.43
C ILE A 9 -8.48 -4.53 -0.32
N GLY A 10 -7.16 -4.68 -0.13
CA GLY A 10 -6.53 -5.98 0.05
C GLY A 10 -6.51 -6.41 1.51
N ARG A 11 -6.02 -7.61 1.73
CA ARG A 11 -5.90 -8.19 3.06
C ARG A 11 -4.57 -8.91 3.19
N ILE A 12 -3.86 -8.69 4.30
CA ILE A 12 -2.63 -9.44 4.59
C ILE A 12 -3.00 -10.90 4.80
N ARG A 13 -2.47 -11.77 3.93
CA ARG A 13 -2.64 -13.22 4.00
C ARG A 13 -1.56 -13.86 4.84
N ARG A 14 -0.34 -13.37 4.72
CA ARG A 14 0.83 -13.95 5.36
C ARG A 14 1.92 -12.89 5.53
N ARG A 15 2.59 -12.93 6.65
CA ARG A 15 3.79 -12.15 6.92
C ARG A 15 4.91 -13.10 7.30
N THR A 16 6.02 -13.03 6.58
CA THR A 16 7.20 -13.86 6.85
C THR A 16 8.46 -13.00 6.81
N ARG A 17 9.46 -13.41 7.57
CA ARG A 17 10.78 -12.80 7.52
C ARG A 17 11.83 -13.89 7.42
N PRO A 18 12.42 -14.12 6.23
CA PRO A 18 13.54 -15.03 6.10
C PRO A 18 14.74 -14.53 6.91
N ALA A 19 15.55 -15.44 7.42
CA ALA A 19 16.74 -15.10 8.19
C ALA A 19 17.68 -14.20 7.37
N GLY A 20 18.00 -13.00 7.90
CA GLY A 20 18.84 -12.02 7.24
C GLY A 20 18.20 -11.30 6.05
N GLY A 21 16.92 -11.51 5.79
CA GLY A 21 16.19 -10.90 4.66
C GLY A 21 15.17 -9.85 5.10
N ASP A 22 14.57 -9.22 4.10
CA ASP A 22 13.47 -8.27 4.28
C ASP A 22 12.19 -8.97 4.72
N THR A 23 11.28 -8.22 5.32
CA THR A 23 9.94 -8.73 5.64
C THR A 23 9.12 -8.87 4.36
N ARG A 24 8.50 -10.03 4.18
CA ARG A 24 7.65 -10.36 3.05
C ARG A 24 6.18 -10.36 3.49
N PHE A 25 5.34 -9.69 2.72
CA PHE A 25 3.89 -9.69 2.89
C PHE A 25 3.23 -10.30 1.67
N GLU A 26 2.38 -11.29 1.87
CA GLU A 26 1.43 -11.75 0.85
C GLU A 26 0.10 -11.05 1.06
N ILE A 27 -0.40 -10.45 0.00
CA ILE A 27 -1.58 -9.57 0.06
C ILE A 27 -2.65 -10.11 -0.89
N GLY A 28 -3.78 -10.50 -0.32
CA GLY A 28 -4.96 -10.88 -1.11
C GLY A 28 -5.55 -9.66 -1.80
N THR A 29 -5.95 -9.81 -3.05
CA THR A 29 -6.45 -8.71 -3.88
C THR A 29 -7.52 -9.18 -4.84
N ALA A 30 -8.42 -8.27 -5.22
CA ALA A 30 -9.37 -8.45 -6.32
C ALA A 30 -8.78 -8.08 -7.68
N TYR A 31 -7.56 -7.54 -7.73
CA TYR A 31 -6.89 -7.26 -9.00
C TYR A 31 -6.69 -8.53 -9.83
N ASP A 32 -6.76 -8.39 -11.15
CA ASP A 32 -6.28 -9.41 -12.06
C ASP A 32 -4.76 -9.47 -11.99
N THR A 33 -4.24 -10.44 -11.23
CA THR A 33 -2.80 -10.56 -10.98
C THR A 33 -2.02 -11.01 -12.21
N THR A 34 -2.68 -11.54 -13.24
CA THR A 34 -2.01 -11.88 -14.50
C THR A 34 -1.46 -10.65 -15.21
N GLY A 35 -2.08 -9.49 -14.98
CA GLY A 35 -1.62 -8.21 -15.51
C GLY A 35 -0.59 -7.50 -14.62
N VAL A 36 -0.20 -8.09 -13.49
CA VAL A 36 0.78 -7.50 -12.57
C VAL A 36 2.15 -8.11 -12.82
N ALA A 37 3.07 -7.32 -13.34
CA ALA A 37 4.44 -7.79 -13.60
C ALA A 37 5.25 -7.87 -12.30
N ILE A 38 6.15 -8.84 -12.21
CA ILE A 38 7.20 -8.84 -11.18
C ILE A 38 8.04 -7.57 -11.38
N GLY A 39 8.31 -6.85 -10.30
CA GLY A 39 8.98 -5.55 -10.36
C GLY A 39 8.04 -4.35 -10.46
N ALA A 40 6.75 -4.58 -10.69
CA ALA A 40 5.75 -3.52 -10.66
C ALA A 40 5.61 -2.91 -9.25
N SER A 41 5.21 -1.64 -9.18
CA SER A 41 4.92 -0.96 -7.92
C SER A 41 3.43 -0.97 -7.63
N ILE A 42 3.08 -1.26 -6.39
CA ILE A 42 1.71 -1.11 -5.89
C ILE A 42 1.80 -0.27 -4.61
N ALA A 43 0.94 0.75 -4.50
CA ALA A 43 0.81 1.52 -3.27
C ALA A 43 -0.07 0.73 -2.29
N CYS A 44 0.51 0.35 -1.18
CA CYS A 44 -0.13 -0.44 -0.12
C CYS A 44 -0.32 0.48 1.08
N SER A 45 -1.55 0.91 1.33
CA SER A 45 -1.89 1.98 2.29
C SER A 45 -0.99 3.20 2.10
N GLY A 46 -0.78 3.59 0.84
CA GLY A 46 0.02 4.74 0.44
C GLY A 46 1.52 4.49 0.33
N VAL A 47 2.02 3.33 0.72
CA VAL A 47 3.44 2.99 0.64
C VAL A 47 3.73 2.26 -0.66
N CYS A 48 4.65 2.80 -1.47
CA CYS A 48 5.10 2.19 -2.73
C CYS A 48 5.95 0.95 -2.43
N LEU A 49 5.44 -0.23 -2.78
CA LEU A 49 6.14 -1.50 -2.60
C LEU A 49 6.28 -2.22 -3.93
N THR A 50 7.36 -2.96 -4.08
CA THR A 50 7.69 -3.69 -5.30
C THR A 50 7.17 -5.12 -5.22
N VAL A 51 6.45 -5.54 -6.26
CA VAL A 51 5.93 -6.91 -6.38
C VAL A 51 7.06 -7.86 -6.69
N VAL A 52 7.19 -8.91 -5.88
CA VAL A 52 8.23 -9.95 -6.04
C VAL A 52 7.67 -11.30 -6.46
N GLU A 53 6.38 -11.53 -6.27
CA GLU A 53 5.69 -12.76 -6.67
C GLU A 53 4.21 -12.49 -6.83
N THR A 54 3.54 -13.26 -7.69
CA THR A 54 2.07 -13.20 -7.85
C THR A 54 1.48 -14.61 -7.84
N GLY A 55 0.26 -14.71 -7.36
CA GLY A 55 -0.58 -15.90 -7.42
C GLY A 55 -1.96 -15.55 -7.98
N PRO A 56 -2.92 -16.50 -8.00
CA PRO A 56 -4.21 -16.27 -8.65
C PRO A 56 -5.02 -15.10 -8.09
N ASP A 57 -4.94 -14.86 -6.79
CA ASP A 57 -5.71 -13.84 -6.08
C ASP A 57 -4.89 -13.10 -5.04
N TRP A 58 -3.57 -13.08 -5.22
CA TRP A 58 -2.65 -12.42 -4.30
C TRP A 58 -1.36 -11.99 -5.01
N PHE A 59 -0.66 -11.07 -4.39
CA PHE A 59 0.71 -10.71 -4.74
C PHE A 59 1.56 -10.59 -3.48
N ALA A 60 2.86 -10.70 -3.63
CA ALA A 60 3.79 -10.52 -2.52
C ALA A 60 4.70 -9.33 -2.78
N VAL A 61 5.00 -8.62 -1.68
CA VAL A 61 5.93 -7.50 -1.65
C VAL A 61 6.93 -7.71 -0.52
N GLN A 62 8.07 -7.04 -0.62
CA GLN A 62 9.09 -7.03 0.42
C GLN A 62 9.30 -5.60 0.94
N ALA A 63 9.53 -5.49 2.24
CA ALA A 63 9.81 -4.22 2.90
C ALA A 63 11.07 -4.35 3.74
N SER A 64 11.99 -3.38 3.58
CA SER A 64 13.19 -3.27 4.39
C SER A 64 12.85 -2.84 5.82
N ASP A 65 13.79 -3.00 6.74
CA ASP A 65 13.63 -2.50 8.11
C ASP A 65 13.41 -0.98 8.15
N GLU A 66 14.05 -0.24 7.25
CA GLU A 66 13.83 1.20 7.11
C GLU A 66 12.37 1.50 6.75
N THR A 67 11.82 0.79 5.77
CA THR A 67 10.41 0.96 5.38
C THR A 67 9.47 0.61 6.53
N LEU A 68 9.76 -0.46 7.29
CA LEU A 68 8.96 -0.82 8.45
C LEU A 68 8.98 0.26 9.52
N SER A 69 10.12 0.93 9.72
CA SER A 69 10.27 1.96 10.76
C SER A 69 9.63 3.30 10.38
N CYS A 70 9.61 3.64 9.10
CA CYS A 70 9.06 4.90 8.60
C CYS A 70 7.57 4.86 8.29
N THR A 71 6.94 3.69 8.35
CA THR A 71 5.55 3.47 7.95
C THR A 71 4.79 2.67 9.00
N THR A 72 3.50 2.43 8.73
CA THR A 72 2.69 1.54 9.59
C THR A 72 2.91 0.05 9.33
N LEU A 73 3.77 -0.32 8.35
CA LEU A 73 3.97 -1.71 7.95
C LEU A 73 4.46 -2.60 9.10
N GLY A 74 5.19 -2.04 10.05
CA GLY A 74 5.65 -2.78 11.23
C GLY A 74 4.52 -3.42 12.03
N ASP A 75 3.33 -2.84 11.98
CA ASP A 75 2.14 -3.30 12.70
C ASP A 75 1.24 -4.21 11.88
N TRP A 76 1.57 -4.44 10.62
CA TRP A 76 0.73 -5.26 9.76
C TRP A 76 0.81 -6.73 10.15
N ARG A 77 -0.37 -7.33 10.34
CA ARG A 77 -0.54 -8.73 10.71
C ARG A 77 -1.55 -9.39 9.79
N GLU A 78 -1.56 -10.71 9.75
CA GLU A 78 -2.54 -11.47 8.99
C GLU A 78 -3.97 -11.02 9.32
N GLY A 79 -4.76 -10.85 8.29
CA GLY A 79 -6.14 -10.39 8.38
C GLY A 79 -6.32 -8.87 8.28
N ARG A 80 -5.25 -8.08 8.41
CA ARG A 80 -5.36 -6.61 8.29
C ARG A 80 -5.77 -6.22 6.87
N ARG A 81 -6.74 -5.34 6.77
CA ARG A 81 -7.17 -4.72 5.50
C ARG A 81 -6.27 -3.54 5.18
N ILE A 82 -5.87 -3.44 3.93
CA ILE A 82 -5.02 -2.34 3.45
C ILE A 82 -5.56 -1.78 2.14
N ASN A 83 -5.39 -0.48 1.95
CA ASN A 83 -5.77 0.18 0.72
C ASN A 83 -4.75 -0.13 -0.38
N LEU A 84 -5.23 -0.38 -1.59
CA LEU A 84 -4.38 -0.68 -2.73
C LEU A 84 -4.64 0.27 -3.89
N GLU A 85 -3.55 0.67 -4.52
CA GLU A 85 -3.58 1.41 -5.78
C GLU A 85 -2.43 0.90 -6.67
N ARG A 86 -2.73 0.58 -7.94
CA ARG A 86 -1.69 0.23 -8.92
C ARG A 86 -0.99 1.49 -9.43
N ALA A 87 0.28 1.35 -9.80
CA ALA A 87 1.02 2.46 -10.41
C ALA A 87 0.35 2.93 -11.70
N LEU A 88 0.42 4.25 -11.93
CA LEU A 88 -0.05 4.87 -13.16
C LEU A 88 0.72 4.31 -14.37
N ARG A 89 -0.01 3.96 -15.42
CA ARG A 89 0.52 3.64 -16.73
C ARG A 89 0.43 4.89 -17.62
N ALA A 90 1.24 4.91 -18.71
CA ALA A 90 1.32 6.06 -19.60
C ALA A 90 -0.04 6.46 -20.21
N GLN A 91 -0.93 5.49 -20.43
CA GLN A 91 -2.26 5.70 -21.01
C GLN A 91 -3.36 6.03 -19.96
N ASP A 92 -3.04 5.98 -18.66
CA ASP A 92 -4.03 6.22 -17.62
C ASP A 92 -4.30 7.71 -17.44
N GLU A 93 -5.54 8.04 -17.09
CA GLU A 93 -5.93 9.40 -16.74
C GLU A 93 -5.38 9.77 -15.35
N LEU A 94 -4.90 11.01 -15.22
CA LEU A 94 -4.51 11.56 -13.93
C LEU A 94 -5.74 12.18 -13.26
N GLY A 95 -6.54 11.33 -12.60
CA GLY A 95 -7.80 11.74 -11.96
C GLY A 95 -7.67 12.30 -10.55
N GLY A 96 -6.51 12.22 -9.96
CA GLY A 96 -6.24 12.71 -8.61
C GLY A 96 -5.02 13.62 -8.57
N HIS A 97 -4.11 13.33 -7.66
CA HIS A 97 -2.87 14.08 -7.48
C HIS A 97 -1.68 13.29 -8.01
N ILE A 98 -0.51 13.90 -8.03
CA ILE A 98 0.75 13.20 -8.32
C ILE A 98 1.33 12.77 -6.99
N VAL A 99 1.35 11.46 -6.75
CA VAL A 99 1.79 10.86 -5.47
C VAL A 99 2.92 9.89 -5.73
N ALA A 100 4.04 10.05 -5.00
CA ALA A 100 5.20 9.19 -5.15
C ALA A 100 5.05 7.85 -4.41
N GLY A 101 4.41 7.86 -3.26
CA GLY A 101 4.32 6.68 -2.38
C GLY A 101 5.56 6.49 -1.50
N HIS A 102 6.45 7.48 -1.46
CA HIS A 102 7.65 7.47 -0.61
C HIS A 102 7.32 8.13 0.73
N VAL A 103 7.26 7.32 1.77
CA VAL A 103 6.82 7.75 3.10
C VAL A 103 8.05 8.03 3.97
N ASP A 104 8.11 9.23 4.53
CA ASP A 104 9.23 9.65 5.39
C ASP A 104 8.95 9.37 6.87
N THR A 105 7.69 9.46 7.28
CA THR A 105 7.29 9.28 8.68
C THR A 105 5.81 8.97 8.80
N VAL A 106 5.41 8.56 10.00
CA VAL A 106 4.01 8.32 10.37
C VAL A 106 3.49 9.52 11.15
N GLY A 107 2.37 10.07 10.70
CA GLY A 107 1.62 11.05 11.45
C GLY A 107 0.52 10.42 12.29
N ARG A 108 -0.15 11.23 13.08
CA ARG A 108 -1.26 10.80 13.91
C ARG A 108 -2.47 11.71 13.69
N VAL A 109 -3.65 11.09 13.58
CA VAL A 109 -4.90 11.86 13.57
C VAL A 109 -5.18 12.34 15.00
N GLU A 110 -5.19 13.66 15.20
CA GLU A 110 -5.49 14.27 16.50
C GLU A 110 -6.96 14.64 16.66
N SER A 111 -7.60 15.01 15.56
CA SER A 111 -9.00 15.40 15.59
C SER A 111 -9.72 14.98 14.32
N ARG A 112 -11.02 14.75 14.45
CA ARG A 112 -11.93 14.48 13.36
C ARG A 112 -13.25 15.17 13.67
N GLU A 113 -13.66 16.11 12.84
CA GLU A 113 -14.85 16.91 13.05
C GLU A 113 -15.73 16.88 11.81
N PRO A 114 -17.05 16.64 11.97
CA PRO A 114 -17.97 16.72 10.83
C PRO A 114 -18.11 18.16 10.36
N ALA A 115 -18.15 18.33 9.05
CA ALA A 115 -18.49 19.57 8.39
C ALA A 115 -19.62 19.28 7.41
N SER A 116 -20.28 20.34 6.89
CA SER A 116 -21.41 20.16 5.98
C SER A 116 -21.00 19.38 4.72
N GLY A 117 -21.39 18.10 4.64
CA GLY A 117 -21.09 17.20 3.53
C GLY A 117 -19.66 16.70 3.47
N SER A 118 -18.85 16.93 4.50
CA SER A 118 -17.45 16.51 4.57
C SER A 118 -16.99 16.34 6.02
N GLU A 119 -15.72 16.03 6.21
CA GLU A 119 -15.09 15.97 7.51
C GLU A 119 -13.74 16.70 7.49
N VAL A 120 -13.39 17.30 8.62
CA VAL A 120 -12.10 17.97 8.83
C VAL A 120 -11.24 17.08 9.73
N PHE A 121 -10.04 16.76 9.26
CA PHE A 121 -9.06 15.99 10.02
C PHE A 121 -7.90 16.90 10.44
N GLY A 122 -7.55 16.85 11.71
CA GLY A 122 -6.31 17.44 12.23
C GLY A 122 -5.24 16.37 12.39
N PHE A 123 -4.03 16.68 11.97
CA PHE A 123 -2.89 15.76 12.06
C PHE A 123 -1.74 16.39 12.84
N ALA A 124 -0.98 15.53 13.49
CA ALA A 124 0.29 15.89 14.11
C ALA A 124 1.45 15.04 13.59
#